data_e21665df8bdc48d1116be1e74ba25e95
#
_entry.id   e21665df8bdc48d1116be1e74ba25e95
#
_cell.length_a   1.000
_cell.length_b   1.000
_cell.length_c   1.000
_cell.angle_alpha   90.00
_cell.angle_beta   90.00
_cell.angle_gamma   90.00
#
_symmetry.space_group_name_H-M   'P 1'
#
loop_
_entity.id
_entity.type
_entity.pdbx_description
1 polymer ?
#
loop_
_entity_poly.entity_id
_entity_poly.type
_entity_poly.pdbx_seq_one_letter_code
_entity_poly.pdbx_strand_id
1 'polypeptide(L)'
;MSIPRFLSLYGTEEQCQKRLFSLRWENGFMCPNCGSTSYCQLRSRPLYQCNRCHQQTSLTAGTLLSNSKLPLTVWFLAIYLITQGKNGISALELSRHLGISYNATWRLKHKLMQAMKENDDKQPLENIVQLDDAYWGGKGKGGKRGRGSKKKTPFVAAI
;
A
#
# COMPACT_ATOMS: atom_id res chain seq x y z
N MET A 1 13.65 -7.07 -6.59
CA MET A 1 14.37 -7.52 -5.36
C MET A 1 14.05 -8.99 -5.15
N SER A 2 15.05 -9.85 -4.81
CA SER A 2 14.81 -11.27 -4.54
C SER A 2 14.15 -11.49 -3.16
N ILE A 3 13.42 -12.61 -2.99
CA ILE A 3 12.79 -12.99 -1.70
C ILE A 3 13.81 -13.08 -0.55
N PRO A 4 15.00 -13.74 -0.71
CA PRO A 4 15.99 -13.77 0.35
C PRO A 4 16.47 -12.38 0.79
N ARG A 5 16.67 -11.47 -0.17
CA ARG A 5 17.05 -10.09 0.14
C ARG A 5 15.91 -9.32 0.81
N PHE A 6 14.67 -9.56 0.42
CA PHE A 6 13.51 -8.98 1.10
C PHE A 6 13.46 -9.42 2.57
N LEU A 7 13.58 -10.72 2.83
CA LEU A 7 13.54 -11.26 4.19
C LEU A 7 14.70 -10.77 5.06
N SER A 8 15.90 -10.58 4.48
CA SER A 8 17.03 -10.01 5.22
C SER A 8 16.82 -8.57 5.67
N LEU A 9 16.01 -7.78 4.91
CA LEU A 9 15.75 -6.36 5.17
C LEU A 9 14.47 -6.11 5.97
N TYR A 10 13.46 -6.98 5.81
CA TYR A 10 12.10 -6.76 6.31
C TYR A 10 11.48 -8.01 6.96
N GLY A 11 12.30 -8.98 7.32
CA GLY A 11 11.84 -10.24 7.90
C GLY A 11 11.38 -10.11 9.36
N THR A 12 11.76 -9.04 10.07
CA THR A 12 11.35 -8.82 11.45
C THR A 12 10.54 -7.54 11.60
N GLU A 13 9.65 -7.50 12.61
CA GLU A 13 8.84 -6.33 12.91
C GLU A 13 9.70 -5.10 13.21
N GLU A 14 10.82 -5.29 13.91
CA GLU A 14 11.78 -4.22 14.24
C GLU A 14 12.43 -3.61 12.99
N GLN A 15 12.81 -4.44 12.01
CA GLN A 15 13.34 -3.96 10.73
C GLN A 15 12.32 -3.13 9.97
N CYS A 16 11.07 -3.61 9.93
CA CYS A 16 9.96 -2.88 9.31
C CYS A 16 9.68 -1.56 10.02
N GLN A 17 9.69 -1.55 11.37
CA GLN A 17 9.52 -0.33 12.16
C GLN A 17 10.62 0.70 11.89
N LYS A 18 11.88 0.29 11.89
CA LYS A 18 13.02 1.16 11.57
C LYS A 18 12.87 1.78 10.18
N ARG A 19 12.50 0.96 9.18
CA ARG A 19 12.31 1.44 7.82
C ARG A 19 11.13 2.40 7.72
N LEU A 20 10.00 2.07 8.34
CA LEU A 20 8.81 2.94 8.34
C LEU A 20 9.09 4.27 9.06
N PHE A 21 9.87 4.24 10.14
CA PHE A 21 10.32 5.44 10.85
C PHE A 21 11.13 6.35 9.93
N SER A 22 12.13 5.81 9.22
CA SER A 22 12.95 6.59 8.30
C SER A 22 12.17 7.15 7.10
N LEU A 23 11.14 6.43 6.62
CA LEU A 23 10.26 6.92 5.56
C LEU A 23 9.31 8.02 6.02
N ARG A 24 8.83 7.92 7.28
CA ARG A 24 7.90 8.90 7.85
C ARG A 24 8.59 10.19 8.26
N TRP A 25 9.79 10.07 8.79
CA TRP A 25 10.59 11.16 9.35
C TRP A 25 12.01 11.13 8.80
N GLU A 26 12.16 11.54 7.55
CA GLU A 26 13.45 11.54 6.84
C GLU A 26 14.53 12.36 7.57
N ASN A 27 14.11 13.48 8.17
CA ASN A 27 14.98 14.38 8.94
C ASN A 27 14.86 14.16 10.47
N GLY A 28 14.44 12.97 10.90
CA GLY A 28 14.16 12.66 12.31
C GLY A 28 12.72 12.99 12.72
N PHE A 29 12.36 12.53 13.92
CA PHE A 29 11.00 12.70 14.43
C PHE A 29 10.55 14.16 14.39
N MET A 30 9.32 14.38 13.93
CA MET A 30 8.63 15.66 14.00
C MET A 30 7.25 15.45 14.62
N CYS A 31 6.98 16.17 15.72
CA CYS A 31 5.69 16.08 16.40
C CYS A 31 4.57 16.66 15.52
N PRO A 32 3.49 15.90 15.25
CA PRO A 32 2.39 16.38 14.39
C PRO A 32 1.58 17.53 15.03
N ASN A 33 1.73 17.77 16.32
CA ASN A 33 0.99 18.81 17.04
C ASN A 33 1.79 20.11 17.20
N CYS A 34 3.08 20.03 17.57
CA CYS A 34 3.87 21.23 17.91
C CYS A 34 5.17 21.37 17.10
N GLY A 35 5.46 20.50 16.15
CA GLY A 35 6.65 20.52 15.30
C GLY A 35 7.98 20.21 16.02
N SER A 36 7.97 19.93 17.34
CA SER A 36 9.19 19.60 18.09
C SER A 36 9.82 18.31 17.60
N THR A 37 11.14 18.25 17.55
CA THR A 37 11.93 17.07 17.17
C THR A 37 12.31 16.19 18.36
N SER A 38 12.13 16.69 19.60
CA SER A 38 12.45 15.95 20.81
C SER A 38 11.35 14.98 21.20
N TYR A 39 11.68 13.70 21.36
CA TYR A 39 10.72 12.65 21.69
C TYR A 39 11.35 11.57 22.58
N CYS A 40 10.48 10.78 23.22
CA CYS A 40 10.83 9.50 23.82
C CYS A 40 9.94 8.39 23.27
N GLN A 41 10.47 7.19 23.17
CA GLN A 41 9.71 5.99 22.83
C GLN A 41 9.21 5.33 24.11
N LEU A 42 7.91 5.07 24.19
CA LEU A 42 7.31 4.41 25.35
C LEU A 42 7.64 2.91 25.34
N ARG A 43 8.14 2.41 26.50
CA ARG A 43 8.53 0.98 26.62
C ARG A 43 7.33 0.03 26.60
N SER A 44 6.19 0.47 27.13
CA SER A 44 4.96 -0.34 27.26
C SER A 44 4.10 -0.39 26.00
N ARG A 45 4.28 0.55 25.08
CA ARG A 45 3.48 0.68 23.86
C ARG A 45 4.35 1.17 22.71
N PRO A 46 4.08 0.76 21.46
CA PRO A 46 4.84 1.23 20.28
C PRO A 46 4.43 2.66 19.89
N LEU A 47 4.56 3.60 20.83
CA LEU A 47 4.20 5.01 20.68
C LEU A 47 5.43 5.90 20.89
N TYR A 48 5.46 7.00 20.16
CA TYR A 48 6.41 8.09 20.29
C TYR A 48 5.73 9.25 20.99
N GLN A 49 6.27 9.69 22.11
CA GLN A 49 5.76 10.81 22.87
C GLN A 49 6.66 12.03 22.69
N CYS A 50 6.07 13.16 22.30
CA CYS A 50 6.77 14.42 22.22
C CYS A 50 7.15 14.91 23.63
N ASN A 51 8.42 15.29 23.83
CA ASN A 51 8.88 15.80 25.13
C ASN A 51 8.36 17.21 25.44
N ARG A 52 7.91 17.97 24.40
CA ARG A 52 7.43 19.34 24.57
C ARG A 52 5.94 19.42 24.89
N CYS A 53 5.09 18.73 24.13
CA CYS A 53 3.63 18.83 24.27
C CYS A 53 2.97 17.54 24.76
N HIS A 54 3.75 16.52 25.05
CA HIS A 54 3.31 15.19 25.51
C HIS A 54 2.34 14.44 24.56
N GLN A 55 2.15 14.96 23.34
CA GLN A 55 1.39 14.27 22.31
C GLN A 55 1.99 12.91 22.00
N GLN A 56 1.17 11.86 22.06
CA GLN A 56 1.55 10.52 21.70
C GLN A 56 1.11 10.20 20.28
N THR A 57 2.00 9.63 19.48
CA THR A 57 1.70 9.21 18.12
C THR A 57 2.26 7.83 17.85
N SER A 58 1.52 7.00 17.14
CA SER A 58 2.05 5.72 16.66
C SER A 58 2.77 5.89 15.33
N LEU A 59 3.65 4.95 15.01
CA LEU A 59 4.37 4.94 13.74
C LEU A 59 3.43 4.89 12.52
N THR A 60 2.26 4.30 12.69
CA THR A 60 1.26 4.14 11.62
C THR A 60 0.17 5.20 11.59
N ALA A 61 0.06 6.04 12.63
CA ALA A 61 -1.00 7.05 12.72
C ALA A 61 -0.92 8.06 11.57
N GLY A 62 -2.04 8.31 10.88
CA GLY A 62 -2.10 9.21 9.72
C GLY A 62 -1.42 8.68 8.45
N THR A 63 -1.05 7.40 8.41
CA THR A 63 -0.50 6.75 7.22
C THR A 63 -1.51 5.76 6.63
N LEU A 64 -1.19 5.20 5.47
CA LEU A 64 -1.93 4.10 4.85
C LEU A 64 -2.15 2.91 5.80
N LEU A 65 -1.19 2.66 6.70
CA LEU A 65 -1.21 1.57 7.66
C LEU A 65 -2.06 1.86 8.91
N SER A 66 -2.65 3.06 9.01
CA SER A 66 -3.48 3.44 10.16
C SER A 66 -4.70 2.52 10.32
N ASN A 67 -5.17 2.38 11.57
CA ASN A 67 -6.34 1.57 11.92
C ASN A 67 -6.24 0.09 11.49
N SER A 68 -5.03 -0.44 11.43
CA SER A 68 -4.76 -1.86 11.14
C SER A 68 -4.17 -2.55 12.38
N LYS A 69 -4.64 -3.77 12.63
CA LYS A 69 -4.06 -4.67 13.65
C LYS A 69 -3.03 -5.64 13.04
N LEU A 70 -2.80 -5.56 11.72
CA LEU A 70 -1.84 -6.42 11.05
C LEU A 70 -0.41 -5.96 11.37
N PRO A 71 0.53 -6.91 11.58
CA PRO A 71 1.95 -6.60 11.75
C PRO A 71 2.52 -5.87 10.53
N LEU A 72 3.56 -5.07 10.74
CA LEU A 72 4.24 -4.37 9.63
C LEU A 72 4.89 -5.35 8.65
N THR A 73 5.40 -6.48 9.14
CA THR A 73 5.94 -7.56 8.29
C THR A 73 4.93 -8.04 7.26
N VAL A 74 3.67 -8.18 7.62
CA VAL A 74 2.57 -8.56 6.70
C VAL A 74 2.31 -7.44 5.68
N TRP A 75 2.32 -6.18 6.10
CA TRP A 75 2.17 -5.04 5.20
C TRP A 75 3.31 -4.96 4.18
N PHE A 76 4.56 -5.07 4.64
CA PHE A 76 5.73 -5.02 3.76
C PHE A 76 5.75 -6.18 2.78
N LEU A 77 5.41 -7.40 3.25
CA LEU A 77 5.30 -8.56 2.36
C LEU A 77 4.19 -8.41 1.32
N ALA A 78 3.05 -7.86 1.72
CA ALA A 78 1.95 -7.57 0.78
C ALA A 78 2.36 -6.57 -0.30
N ILE A 79 3.02 -5.47 0.08
CA ILE A 79 3.56 -4.48 -0.86
C ILE A 79 4.53 -5.15 -1.82
N TYR A 80 5.46 -5.95 -1.28
CA TYR A 80 6.43 -6.69 -2.09
C TYR A 80 5.74 -7.59 -3.11
N LEU A 81 4.79 -8.44 -2.71
CA LEU A 81 4.11 -9.38 -3.59
C LEU A 81 3.26 -8.68 -4.67
N ILE A 82 2.56 -7.61 -4.31
CA ILE A 82 1.73 -6.84 -5.26
C ILE A 82 2.60 -6.17 -6.33
N THR A 83 3.78 -5.68 -5.96
CA THR A 83 4.67 -4.96 -6.88
C THR A 83 5.58 -5.84 -7.73
N GLN A 84 5.66 -7.15 -7.45
CA GLN A 84 6.51 -8.08 -8.23
C GLN A 84 5.84 -8.59 -9.50
N GLY A 85 4.52 -8.70 -9.52
CA GLY A 85 3.78 -9.31 -10.63
C GLY A 85 3.27 -8.27 -11.63
N LYS A 86 3.58 -8.45 -12.93
CA LYS A 86 3.02 -7.61 -14.00
C LYS A 86 1.49 -7.65 -14.05
N ASN A 87 0.89 -8.81 -13.80
CA ASN A 87 -0.56 -9.02 -13.87
C ASN A 87 -1.27 -8.80 -12.53
N GLY A 88 -0.53 -8.32 -11.50
CA GLY A 88 -1.04 -8.23 -10.14
C GLY A 88 -1.22 -9.61 -9.49
N ILE A 89 -1.78 -9.62 -8.29
CA ILE A 89 -2.06 -10.82 -7.51
C ILE A 89 -3.51 -10.81 -7.03
N SER A 90 -4.19 -11.95 -7.07
CA SER A 90 -5.56 -12.05 -6.55
C SER A 90 -5.59 -11.93 -5.02
N ALA A 91 -6.69 -11.44 -4.44
CA ALA A 91 -6.80 -11.34 -2.98
C ALA A 91 -6.77 -12.73 -2.30
N LEU A 92 -7.27 -13.76 -2.99
CA LEU A 92 -7.23 -15.13 -2.49
C LEU A 92 -5.80 -15.70 -2.46
N GLU A 93 -5.05 -15.49 -3.52
CA GLU A 93 -3.65 -15.91 -3.61
C GLU A 93 -2.79 -15.14 -2.58
N LEU A 94 -2.97 -13.82 -2.51
CA LEU A 94 -2.29 -12.99 -1.52
C LEU A 94 -2.59 -13.43 -0.09
N SER A 95 -3.85 -13.84 0.23
CA SER A 95 -4.20 -14.34 1.57
C SER A 95 -3.46 -15.63 1.94
N ARG A 96 -3.24 -16.50 0.97
CA ARG A 96 -2.45 -17.75 1.15
C ARG A 96 -0.99 -17.45 1.44
N HIS A 97 -0.40 -16.49 0.72
CA HIS A 97 0.99 -16.07 0.94
C HIS A 97 1.19 -15.36 2.26
N LEU A 98 0.23 -14.52 2.68
CA LEU A 98 0.32 -13.74 3.92
C LEU A 98 -0.10 -14.52 5.17
N GLY A 99 -0.79 -15.66 5.02
CA GLY A 99 -1.32 -16.44 6.13
C GLY A 99 -2.41 -15.73 6.95
N ILE A 100 -3.14 -14.79 6.34
CA ILE A 100 -4.22 -14.03 7.00
C ILE A 100 -5.57 -14.25 6.32
N SER A 101 -6.67 -13.88 6.98
CA SER A 101 -8.01 -14.06 6.44
C SER A 101 -8.22 -13.31 5.12
N TYR A 102 -9.07 -13.87 4.25
CA TYR A 102 -9.43 -13.23 2.97
C TYR A 102 -9.94 -11.78 3.15
N ASN A 103 -10.80 -11.55 4.14
CA ASN A 103 -11.36 -10.22 4.38
C ASN A 103 -10.29 -9.20 4.80
N ALA A 104 -9.31 -9.61 5.62
CA ALA A 104 -8.20 -8.74 6.00
C ALA A 104 -7.31 -8.43 4.79
N THR A 105 -7.01 -9.45 3.98
CA THR A 105 -6.22 -9.33 2.75
C THR A 105 -6.92 -8.44 1.72
N TRP A 106 -8.22 -8.62 1.54
CA TRP A 106 -9.00 -7.81 0.62
C TRP A 106 -8.94 -6.31 0.98
N ARG A 107 -9.16 -5.99 2.27
CA ARG A 107 -9.06 -4.61 2.78
C ARG A 107 -7.65 -4.04 2.62
N LEU A 108 -6.63 -4.83 2.94
CA LEU A 108 -5.22 -4.45 2.79
C LEU A 108 -4.90 -4.14 1.33
N LYS A 109 -5.26 -5.06 0.41
CA LYS A 109 -5.05 -4.87 -1.03
C LYS A 109 -5.73 -3.60 -1.54
N HIS A 110 -7.00 -3.39 -1.19
CA HIS A 110 -7.73 -2.19 -1.62
C HIS A 110 -7.13 -0.90 -1.08
N LYS A 111 -6.65 -0.87 0.17
CA LYS A 111 -5.92 0.29 0.69
C LYS A 111 -4.65 0.59 -0.10
N LEU A 112 -3.88 -0.44 -0.46
CA LEU A 112 -2.67 -0.27 -1.28
C LEU A 112 -3.01 0.24 -2.69
N MET A 113 -4.00 -0.35 -3.33
CA MET A 113 -4.46 0.08 -4.66
C MET A 113 -4.99 1.53 -4.64
N GLN A 114 -5.70 1.92 -3.59
CA GLN A 114 -6.19 3.28 -3.42
C GLN A 114 -5.03 4.27 -3.30
N ALA A 115 -4.02 3.95 -2.49
CA ALA A 115 -2.83 4.81 -2.35
C ALA A 115 -2.02 4.92 -3.66
N MET A 116 -1.94 3.83 -4.43
CA MET A 116 -1.30 3.85 -5.76
C MET A 116 -2.07 4.77 -6.70
N LYS A 117 -3.39 4.66 -6.74
CA LYS A 117 -4.25 5.54 -7.53
C LYS A 117 -4.09 7.00 -7.14
N GLU A 118 -4.15 7.32 -5.83
CA GLU A 118 -4.00 8.69 -5.33
C GLU A 118 -2.61 9.29 -5.65
N ASN A 119 -1.59 8.46 -5.75
CA ASN A 119 -0.27 8.89 -6.18
C ASN A 119 -0.22 9.14 -7.69
N ASP A 120 -0.83 8.26 -8.49
CA ASP A 120 -0.95 8.39 -9.94
C ASP A 120 -1.74 9.64 -10.33
N ASP A 121 -2.87 9.89 -9.66
CA ASP A 121 -3.72 11.07 -9.89
C ASP A 121 -2.98 12.41 -9.64
N LYS A 122 -1.87 12.39 -8.89
CA LYS A 122 -1.02 13.56 -8.63
C LYS A 122 0.07 13.78 -9.66
N GLN A 123 0.32 12.78 -10.51
CA GLN A 123 1.36 12.82 -11.53
C GLN A 123 0.69 12.89 -12.90
N PRO A 124 0.56 14.09 -13.51
CA PRO A 124 0.00 14.20 -14.84
C PRO A 124 0.92 13.49 -15.84
N LEU A 125 0.31 12.90 -16.86
CA LEU A 125 1.05 12.35 -17.98
C LEU A 125 1.71 13.50 -18.74
N GLU A 126 3.02 13.39 -19.00
CA GLU A 126 3.81 14.38 -19.71
C GLU A 126 4.40 13.77 -21.00
N ASN A 127 4.79 14.62 -21.94
CA ASN A 127 5.37 14.26 -23.24
C ASN A 127 4.36 13.53 -24.17
N ILE A 128 4.84 12.52 -24.90
CA ILE A 128 4.04 11.74 -25.84
C ILE A 128 3.21 10.72 -25.07
N VAL A 129 1.89 10.89 -25.10
CA VAL A 129 0.94 9.99 -24.45
C VAL A 129 0.30 9.11 -25.51
N GLN A 130 0.36 7.79 -25.31
CA GLN A 130 -0.36 6.83 -26.15
C GLN A 130 -1.74 6.55 -25.54
N LEU A 131 -2.79 6.67 -26.34
CA LEU A 131 -4.16 6.37 -25.94
C LEU A 131 -4.61 5.10 -26.64
N ASP A 132 -5.16 4.17 -25.87
CA ASP A 132 -5.77 2.93 -26.39
C ASP A 132 -7.14 2.72 -25.79
N ASP A 133 -8.09 2.20 -26.61
CA ASP A 133 -9.40 1.83 -26.14
C ASP A 133 -9.45 0.37 -25.74
N ALA A 134 -9.95 0.11 -24.55
CA ALA A 134 -10.09 -1.24 -24.01
C ALA A 134 -11.51 -1.49 -23.51
N TYR A 135 -11.83 -2.77 -23.26
CA TYR A 135 -13.16 -3.17 -22.82
C TYR A 135 -13.09 -4.02 -21.57
N TRP A 136 -13.70 -3.53 -20.51
CA TRP A 136 -13.83 -4.27 -19.27
C TRP A 136 -15.05 -5.18 -19.30
N GLY A 137 -14.88 -6.46 -18.99
CA GLY A 137 -15.96 -7.45 -18.90
C GLY A 137 -15.49 -8.86 -19.25
N GLY A 138 -16.13 -9.84 -18.62
CA GLY A 138 -15.82 -11.27 -18.85
C GLY A 138 -16.36 -11.81 -20.18
N LYS A 139 -16.05 -13.09 -20.48
CA LYS A 139 -16.65 -13.80 -21.63
C LYS A 139 -18.14 -13.96 -21.38
N GLY A 140 -18.98 -13.28 -22.15
CA GLY A 140 -20.42 -13.50 -22.19
C GLY A 140 -20.80 -14.62 -23.14
N LYS A 141 -21.72 -15.50 -22.75
CA LYS A 141 -22.32 -16.48 -23.67
C LYS A 141 -23.35 -15.77 -24.54
N GLY A 142 -23.21 -15.87 -25.88
CA GLY A 142 -24.09 -15.24 -26.87
C GLY A 142 -23.92 -13.72 -27.01
N GLY A 143 -24.35 -13.17 -28.13
CA GLY A 143 -24.27 -11.74 -28.46
C GLY A 143 -23.12 -11.36 -29.38
N LYS A 144 -23.09 -10.08 -29.81
CA LYS A 144 -22.02 -9.55 -30.66
C LYS A 144 -20.70 -9.49 -29.91
N ARG A 145 -19.61 -9.85 -30.60
CA ARG A 145 -18.24 -9.78 -30.08
C ARG A 145 -17.61 -8.39 -30.33
N GLY A 146 -16.62 -8.02 -29.54
CA GLY A 146 -15.86 -6.77 -29.72
C GLY A 146 -16.64 -5.52 -29.33
N ARG A 147 -16.45 -4.42 -30.07
CA ARG A 147 -17.03 -3.09 -29.80
C ARG A 147 -18.56 -3.04 -29.73
N GLY A 148 -19.26 -4.02 -30.32
CA GLY A 148 -20.73 -4.11 -30.30
C GLY A 148 -21.31 -4.87 -29.10
N SER A 149 -20.52 -5.30 -28.13
CA SER A 149 -20.98 -6.07 -26.97
C SER A 149 -21.61 -5.18 -25.91
N LYS A 150 -22.93 -5.29 -25.69
CA LYS A 150 -23.65 -4.57 -24.62
C LYS A 150 -23.24 -4.97 -23.19
N LYS A 151 -22.48 -6.06 -23.04
CA LYS A 151 -22.04 -6.60 -21.72
C LYS A 151 -20.62 -6.14 -21.33
N LYS A 152 -19.99 -5.28 -22.13
CA LYS A 152 -18.65 -4.78 -21.88
C LYS A 152 -18.68 -3.27 -21.69
N THR A 153 -17.98 -2.78 -20.70
CA THR A 153 -17.82 -1.34 -20.45
C THR A 153 -16.55 -0.87 -21.17
N PRO A 154 -16.68 0.07 -22.13
CA PRO A 154 -15.52 0.66 -22.78
C PRO A 154 -14.80 1.60 -21.80
N PHE A 155 -13.48 1.65 -21.89
CA PHE A 155 -12.66 2.64 -21.20
C PHE A 155 -11.43 2.98 -22.06
N VAL A 156 -10.86 4.14 -21.82
CA VAL A 156 -9.63 4.59 -22.46
C VAL A 156 -8.49 4.44 -21.46
N ALA A 157 -7.40 3.80 -21.90
CA ALA A 157 -6.15 3.74 -21.18
C ALA A 157 -5.16 4.73 -21.81
N ALA A 158 -4.48 5.50 -20.98
CA ALA A 158 -3.39 6.39 -21.36
C ALA A 158 -2.08 5.91 -20.73
N ILE A 159 -1.01 5.89 -21.52
CA ILE A 159 0.34 5.44 -21.11
C ILE A 159 1.36 6.48 -21.55
#